data_912ecf39cf758a14ce5f6eb6586fe2b6
#
_entry.id   912ecf39cf758a14ce5f6eb6586fe2b6
#
_cell.length_a   1.000
_cell.length_b   1.000
_cell.length_c   1.000
_cell.angle_alpha   90.00
_cell.angle_beta   90.00
_cell.angle_gamma   90.00
#
_symmetry.space_group_name_H-M   'P 1'
#
loop_
_entity.id
_entity.type
_entity.pdbx_description
1 polymer ?
#
loop_
_entity_poly.entity_id
_entity_poly.type
_entity_poly.pdbx_seq_one_letter_code
_entity_poly.pdbx_strand_id
1 'polypeptide(L)'
;STGTLWLLALVVLNALLARPKQVDRRRIVAAPVVLFGLHVLLLPIAGYFRQRGAGAPGYVESRLPLLIFAALTAVTSAGAIAFTVILPRLRLAVPRILQDIVIGAAAVVAVLSVASRAGINLSGLIATSAVLTAVIGLSLQDTLGNVLSGLALQTDDSVRVGDWIKMGDVSGRIVEIRWRYTAVE
;
A
#
# COMPACT_ATOMS: atom_id res chain seq x y z
N SER A 1 -24.56 8.17 -9.60
CA SER A 1 -23.56 8.82 -10.48
C SER A 1 -22.73 7.76 -11.19
N THR A 2 -22.17 8.07 -12.36
CA THR A 2 -21.31 7.12 -13.12
C THR A 2 -20.17 6.59 -12.25
N GLY A 3 -19.58 7.43 -11.37
CA GLY A 3 -18.51 7.02 -10.47
C GLY A 3 -18.92 5.93 -9.47
N THR A 4 -20.13 5.98 -8.93
CA THR A 4 -20.63 4.94 -7.99
C THR A 4 -20.84 3.60 -8.68
N LEU A 5 -21.26 3.60 -9.96
CA LEU A 5 -21.42 2.37 -10.75
C LEU A 5 -20.05 1.72 -11.02
N TRP A 6 -19.02 2.51 -11.30
CA TRP A 6 -17.65 1.99 -11.46
C TRP A 6 -17.10 1.40 -10.15
N LEU A 7 -17.33 2.05 -9.01
CA LEU A 7 -16.94 1.51 -7.71
C LEU A 7 -17.69 0.21 -7.40
N LEU A 8 -18.98 0.15 -7.67
CA LEU A 8 -19.77 -1.07 -7.52
C LEU A 8 -19.20 -2.21 -8.37
N ALA A 9 -18.94 -1.92 -9.65
CA ALA A 9 -18.37 -2.92 -10.56
C ALA A 9 -17.02 -3.45 -10.05
N LEU A 10 -16.18 -2.57 -9.51
CA LEU A 10 -14.87 -2.91 -8.99
C LEU A 10 -14.95 -3.76 -7.70
N VAL A 11 -15.89 -3.45 -6.81
CA VAL A 11 -16.15 -4.25 -5.59
C VAL A 11 -16.74 -5.62 -5.94
N VAL A 12 -17.70 -5.67 -6.88
CA VAL A 12 -18.29 -6.93 -7.36
C VAL A 12 -17.23 -7.79 -8.04
N LEU A 13 -16.41 -7.19 -8.89
CA LEU A 13 -15.30 -7.89 -9.55
C LEU A 13 -14.32 -8.47 -8.53
N ASN A 14 -13.96 -7.71 -7.49
CA ASN A 14 -13.10 -8.21 -6.41
C ASN A 14 -13.76 -9.39 -5.69
N ALA A 15 -15.05 -9.30 -5.36
CA ALA A 15 -15.78 -10.37 -4.70
C ALA A 15 -15.89 -11.66 -5.54
N LEU A 16 -16.06 -11.51 -6.86
CA LEU A 16 -16.11 -12.64 -7.80
C LEU A 16 -14.74 -13.30 -8.02
N LEU A 17 -13.68 -12.50 -8.08
CA LEU A 17 -12.31 -12.98 -8.28
C LEU A 17 -11.70 -13.59 -7.01
N ALA A 18 -12.22 -13.26 -5.82
CA ALA A 18 -11.79 -13.82 -4.56
C ALA A 18 -12.15 -15.32 -4.46
N ARG A 19 -11.15 -16.19 -4.58
CA ARG A 19 -11.34 -17.65 -4.56
C ARG A 19 -11.88 -18.11 -3.20
N PRO A 20 -12.86 -19.03 -3.15
CA PRO A 20 -13.51 -19.46 -1.89
C PRO A 20 -12.58 -20.16 -0.91
N LYS A 21 -11.45 -20.69 -1.36
CA LYS A 21 -10.46 -21.42 -0.53
C LYS A 21 -9.37 -20.53 0.08
N GLN A 22 -9.37 -19.23 -0.14
CA GLN A 22 -8.39 -18.34 0.50
C GLN A 22 -8.77 -18.08 1.96
N VAL A 23 -7.85 -18.40 2.88
CA VAL A 23 -8.02 -18.21 4.34
C VAL A 23 -8.38 -16.77 4.71
N ASP A 24 -7.96 -15.79 3.89
CA ASP A 24 -8.19 -14.35 4.11
C ASP A 24 -9.28 -13.73 3.22
N ARG A 25 -10.12 -14.53 2.56
CA ARG A 25 -11.21 -14.01 1.71
C ARG A 25 -12.06 -12.96 2.42
N ARG A 26 -12.36 -13.16 3.71
CA ARG A 26 -13.14 -12.20 4.49
C ARG A 26 -12.46 -10.83 4.57
N ARG A 27 -11.17 -10.79 4.81
CA ARG A 27 -10.41 -9.52 4.88
C ARG A 27 -10.29 -8.83 3.53
N ILE A 28 -10.00 -9.59 2.46
CA ILE A 28 -9.83 -9.07 1.09
C ILE A 28 -11.13 -8.45 0.56
N VAL A 29 -12.28 -9.04 0.90
CA VAL A 29 -13.60 -8.58 0.42
C VAL A 29 -14.25 -7.62 1.41
N ALA A 30 -14.08 -7.82 2.71
CA ALA A 30 -14.80 -7.06 3.74
C ALA A 30 -14.42 -5.57 3.72
N ALA A 31 -13.13 -5.23 3.63
CA ALA A 31 -12.70 -3.84 3.65
C ALA A 31 -13.29 -3.03 2.48
N PRO A 32 -13.16 -3.44 1.20
CA PRO A 32 -13.80 -2.75 0.09
C PRO A 32 -15.32 -2.67 0.21
N VAL A 33 -15.98 -3.74 0.67
CA VAL A 33 -17.45 -3.78 0.82
C VAL A 33 -17.92 -2.80 1.90
N VAL A 34 -17.28 -2.78 3.06
CA VAL A 34 -17.61 -1.84 4.15
C VAL A 34 -17.38 -0.40 3.71
N LEU A 35 -16.24 -0.09 3.09
CA LEU A 35 -15.93 1.26 2.60
C LEU A 35 -16.92 1.70 1.52
N PHE A 36 -17.31 0.80 0.61
CA PHE A 36 -18.34 1.07 -0.39
C PHE A 36 -19.70 1.29 0.25
N GLY A 37 -20.06 0.50 1.26
CA GLY A 37 -21.29 0.68 2.03
C GLY A 37 -21.36 2.05 2.70
N LEU A 38 -20.28 2.50 3.33
CA LEU A 38 -20.16 3.84 3.90
C LEU A 38 -20.25 4.93 2.82
N HIS A 39 -19.62 4.73 1.67
CA HIS A 39 -19.76 5.64 0.52
C HIS A 39 -21.23 5.78 0.09
N VAL A 40 -21.93 4.66 -0.07
CA VAL A 40 -23.35 4.64 -0.48
C VAL A 40 -24.24 5.31 0.57
N LEU A 41 -23.98 5.07 1.86
CA LEU A 41 -24.71 5.67 2.96
C LEU A 41 -24.60 7.21 2.96
N LEU A 42 -23.47 7.76 2.52
CA LEU A 42 -23.24 9.21 2.46
C LEU A 42 -23.84 9.88 1.21
N LEU A 43 -24.22 9.11 0.18
CA LEU A 43 -24.77 9.66 -1.06
C LEU A 43 -26.02 10.54 -0.86
N PRO A 44 -27.04 10.15 -0.05
CA PRO A 44 -28.22 10.98 0.14
C PRO A 44 -27.88 12.28 0.87
N ILE A 45 -26.95 12.25 1.83
CA ILE A 45 -26.50 13.44 2.58
C ILE A 45 -25.81 14.41 1.62
N ALA A 46 -24.86 13.93 0.85
CA ALA A 46 -24.15 14.74 -0.15
C ALA A 46 -25.10 15.24 -1.25
N GLY A 47 -26.09 14.44 -1.65
CA GLY A 47 -27.14 14.81 -2.59
C GLY A 47 -28.00 15.97 -2.10
N TYR A 48 -28.40 15.93 -0.84
CA TYR A 48 -29.19 16.99 -0.20
C TYR A 48 -28.44 18.35 -0.19
N PHE A 49 -27.18 18.36 0.24
CA PHE A 49 -26.36 19.58 0.22
C PHE A 49 -26.04 20.07 -1.20
N ARG A 50 -25.90 19.17 -2.16
CA ARG A 50 -25.70 19.53 -3.57
C ARG A 50 -26.89 20.29 -4.16
N GLN A 51 -28.13 19.96 -3.79
CA GLN A 51 -29.32 20.64 -4.25
C GLN A 51 -29.40 22.08 -3.70
N ARG A 52 -28.78 22.37 -2.55
CA ARG A 52 -28.72 23.71 -1.95
C ARG A 52 -27.66 24.63 -2.57
N GLY A 53 -26.84 24.10 -3.45
CA GLY A 53 -25.80 24.84 -4.17
C GLY A 53 -24.38 24.66 -3.57
N ALA A 54 -23.37 24.87 -4.40
CA ALA A 54 -21.97 24.66 -4.03
C ALA A 54 -21.44 25.61 -2.94
N GLY A 55 -22.12 26.74 -2.71
CA GLY A 55 -21.77 27.70 -1.65
C GLY A 55 -22.53 27.48 -0.33
N ALA A 56 -23.39 26.46 -0.26
CA ALA A 56 -24.16 26.22 0.96
C ALA A 56 -23.28 25.69 2.09
N PRO A 57 -23.48 26.13 3.35
CA PRO A 57 -22.84 25.56 4.52
C PRO A 57 -23.04 24.03 4.55
N GLY A 58 -21.97 23.25 4.80
CA GLY A 58 -22.03 21.80 4.83
C GLY A 58 -21.82 21.10 3.49
N TYR A 59 -21.69 21.81 2.38
CA TYR A 59 -21.44 21.20 1.06
C TYR A 59 -20.06 20.51 1.00
N VAL A 60 -19.01 21.20 1.42
CA VAL A 60 -17.65 20.65 1.45
C VAL A 60 -17.54 19.54 2.49
N GLU A 61 -18.08 19.77 3.69
CA GLU A 61 -18.09 18.82 4.81
C GLU A 61 -18.81 17.51 4.47
N SER A 62 -19.85 17.57 3.64
CA SER A 62 -20.58 16.36 3.20
C SER A 62 -19.90 15.64 2.03
N ARG A 63 -19.25 16.38 1.13
CA ARG A 63 -18.56 15.81 -0.03
C ARG A 63 -17.23 15.16 0.30
N LEU A 64 -16.50 15.72 1.25
CA LEU A 64 -15.15 15.27 1.58
C LEU A 64 -15.13 13.82 2.07
N PRO A 65 -15.94 13.40 3.08
CA PRO A 65 -15.98 12.00 3.49
C PRO A 65 -16.49 11.08 2.37
N LEU A 66 -17.46 11.53 1.56
CA LEU A 66 -17.94 10.76 0.42
C LEU A 66 -16.80 10.43 -0.56
N LEU A 67 -15.98 11.41 -0.90
CA LEU A 67 -14.84 11.23 -1.82
C LEU A 67 -13.71 10.40 -1.19
N ILE A 68 -13.46 10.56 0.12
CA ILE A 68 -12.50 9.75 0.85
C ILE A 68 -12.90 8.28 0.82
N PHE A 69 -14.15 7.94 1.18
CA PHE A 69 -14.59 6.55 1.12
C PHE A 69 -14.61 5.98 -0.30
N ALA A 70 -14.91 6.79 -1.31
CA ALA A 70 -14.79 6.39 -2.71
C ALA A 70 -13.35 6.05 -3.08
N ALA A 71 -12.39 6.92 -2.72
CA ALA A 71 -10.98 6.74 -3.01
C ALA A 71 -10.41 5.50 -2.27
N LEU A 72 -10.73 5.34 -0.99
CA LEU A 72 -10.33 4.17 -0.21
C LEU A 72 -10.91 2.87 -0.77
N THR A 73 -12.19 2.87 -1.19
CA THR A 73 -12.81 1.72 -1.86
C THR A 73 -12.06 1.37 -3.14
N ALA A 74 -11.72 2.37 -3.96
CA ALA A 74 -10.99 2.16 -5.20
C ALA A 74 -9.60 1.58 -4.94
N VAL A 75 -8.83 2.15 -4.01
CA VAL A 75 -7.48 1.71 -3.66
C VAL A 75 -7.49 0.29 -3.09
N THR A 76 -8.35 0.00 -2.12
CA THR A 76 -8.41 -1.33 -1.49
C THR A 76 -8.87 -2.40 -2.46
N SER A 77 -9.84 -2.10 -3.32
CA SER A 77 -10.30 -3.04 -4.35
C SER A 77 -9.25 -3.28 -5.43
N ALA A 78 -8.60 -2.21 -5.92
CA ALA A 78 -7.53 -2.32 -6.92
C ALA A 78 -6.32 -3.09 -6.35
N GLY A 79 -5.92 -2.80 -5.12
CA GLY A 79 -4.87 -3.53 -4.40
C GLY A 79 -5.22 -5.00 -4.23
N ALA A 80 -6.44 -5.30 -3.79
CA ALA A 80 -6.91 -6.68 -3.68
C ALA A 80 -6.82 -7.41 -5.02
N ILE A 81 -7.32 -6.84 -6.12
CA ILE A 81 -7.24 -7.44 -7.46
C ILE A 81 -5.77 -7.60 -7.89
N ALA A 82 -4.94 -6.60 -7.71
CA ALA A 82 -3.54 -6.65 -8.09
C ALA A 82 -2.81 -7.81 -7.39
N PHE A 83 -2.93 -7.91 -6.06
CA PHE A 83 -2.20 -8.89 -5.27
C PHE A 83 -2.82 -10.30 -5.27
N THR A 84 -4.13 -10.44 -5.53
CA THR A 84 -4.77 -11.76 -5.54
C THR A 84 -4.95 -12.35 -6.93
N VAL A 85 -4.94 -11.53 -7.98
CA VAL A 85 -5.21 -11.97 -9.35
C VAL A 85 -4.03 -11.71 -10.29
N ILE A 86 -3.55 -10.46 -10.33
CA ILE A 86 -2.56 -10.05 -11.34
C ILE A 86 -1.17 -10.62 -11.00
N LEU A 87 -0.63 -10.33 -9.83
CA LEU A 87 0.70 -10.75 -9.44
C LEU A 87 0.87 -12.28 -9.40
N PRO A 88 -0.07 -13.08 -8.87
CA PRO A 88 0.02 -14.53 -8.94
C PRO A 88 0.02 -15.10 -10.35
N ARG A 89 -0.68 -14.45 -11.31
CA ARG A 89 -0.62 -14.84 -12.73
C ARG A 89 0.76 -14.59 -13.35
N LEU A 90 1.46 -13.57 -12.87
CA LEU A 90 2.84 -13.24 -13.25
C LEU A 90 3.86 -14.08 -12.49
N ARG A 91 3.42 -15.06 -11.67
CA ARG A 91 4.26 -15.90 -10.79
C ARG A 91 5.06 -15.09 -9.76
N LEU A 92 4.62 -13.88 -9.43
CA LEU A 92 5.21 -13.05 -8.41
C LEU A 92 4.52 -13.31 -7.07
N ALA A 93 5.23 -13.93 -6.14
CA ALA A 93 4.76 -14.13 -4.77
C ALA A 93 5.21 -12.94 -3.90
N VAL A 94 4.25 -12.07 -3.53
CA VAL A 94 4.51 -10.91 -2.69
C VAL A 94 4.13 -11.23 -1.23
N PRO A 95 5.03 -11.05 -0.24
CA PRO A 95 4.71 -11.22 1.18
C PRO A 95 3.53 -10.32 1.60
N ARG A 96 2.67 -10.82 2.50
CA ARG A 96 1.48 -10.09 2.96
C ARG A 96 1.80 -8.73 3.57
N ILE A 97 2.86 -8.66 4.36
CA ILE A 97 3.29 -7.40 4.97
C ILE A 97 3.58 -6.31 3.93
N LEU A 98 4.18 -6.70 2.79
CA LEU A 98 4.45 -5.78 1.71
C LEU A 98 3.16 -5.33 1.01
N GLN A 99 2.19 -6.24 0.84
CA GLN A 99 0.86 -5.89 0.30
C GLN A 99 0.15 -4.86 1.20
N ASP A 100 0.16 -5.09 2.53
CA ASP A 100 -0.47 -4.21 3.51
C ASP A 100 0.21 -2.83 3.53
N ILE A 101 1.54 -2.79 3.45
CA ILE A 101 2.31 -1.53 3.37
C ILE A 101 1.98 -0.77 2.09
N VAL A 102 1.97 -1.44 0.94
CA VAL A 102 1.68 -0.79 -0.36
C VAL A 102 0.25 -0.27 -0.41
N ILE A 103 -0.74 -1.06 0.02
CA ILE A 103 -2.14 -0.64 0.06
C ILE A 103 -2.32 0.51 1.06
N GLY A 104 -1.69 0.43 2.24
CA GLY A 104 -1.73 1.49 3.25
C GLY A 104 -1.12 2.80 2.74
N ALA A 105 0.05 2.75 2.12
CA ALA A 105 0.68 3.92 1.51
C ALA A 105 -0.19 4.52 0.40
N ALA A 106 -0.74 3.70 -0.49
CA ALA A 106 -1.64 4.14 -1.54
C ALA A 106 -2.92 4.78 -0.97
N ALA A 107 -3.46 4.23 0.13
CA ALA A 107 -4.62 4.80 0.83
C ALA A 107 -4.31 6.19 1.41
N VAL A 108 -3.15 6.37 2.05
CA VAL A 108 -2.70 7.68 2.55
C VAL A 108 -2.58 8.68 1.41
N VAL A 109 -1.91 8.33 0.31
CA VAL A 109 -1.78 9.20 -0.86
C VAL A 109 -3.15 9.56 -1.44
N ALA A 110 -4.08 8.62 -1.51
CA ALA A 110 -5.43 8.86 -2.01
C ALA A 110 -6.22 9.84 -1.12
N VAL A 111 -6.16 9.67 0.20
CA VAL A 111 -6.80 10.59 1.16
C VAL A 111 -6.21 12.00 1.06
N LEU A 112 -4.88 12.12 1.04
CA LEU A 112 -4.20 13.41 0.90
C LEU A 112 -4.55 14.09 -0.43
N SER A 113 -4.64 13.33 -1.53
CA SER A 113 -5.03 13.84 -2.84
C SER A 113 -6.47 14.38 -2.85
N VAL A 114 -7.40 13.68 -2.19
CA VAL A 114 -8.78 14.15 -2.05
C VAL A 114 -8.83 15.42 -1.18
N ALA A 115 -8.13 15.45 -0.05
CA ALA A 115 -8.07 16.60 0.84
C ALA A 115 -7.49 17.84 0.16
N SER A 116 -6.38 17.67 -0.59
CA SER A 116 -5.76 18.75 -1.37
C SER A 116 -6.71 19.32 -2.42
N ARG A 117 -7.43 18.45 -3.17
CA ARG A 117 -8.41 18.89 -4.17
C ARG A 117 -9.63 19.58 -3.55
N ALA A 118 -9.92 19.31 -2.29
CA ALA A 118 -10.95 20.00 -1.52
C ALA A 118 -10.50 21.36 -0.96
N GLY A 119 -9.25 21.78 -1.23
CA GLY A 119 -8.70 23.06 -0.78
C GLY A 119 -8.13 23.03 0.64
N ILE A 120 -7.98 21.85 1.25
CA ILE A 120 -7.36 21.73 2.57
C ILE A 120 -5.85 22.00 2.45
N ASN A 121 -5.36 22.93 3.27
CA ASN A 121 -3.92 23.21 3.31
C ASN A 121 -3.16 22.09 4.01
N LEU A 122 -2.38 21.34 3.22
CA LEU A 122 -1.59 20.21 3.70
C LEU A 122 -0.12 20.58 4.00
N SER A 123 0.27 21.86 3.91
CA SER A 123 1.67 22.28 4.04
C SER A 123 2.29 21.85 5.37
N GLY A 124 1.57 22.02 6.48
CA GLY A 124 2.04 21.59 7.81
C GLY A 124 2.19 20.06 7.91
N LEU A 125 1.26 19.30 7.33
CA LEU A 125 1.32 17.85 7.31
C LEU A 125 2.50 17.34 6.46
N ILE A 126 2.74 17.99 5.31
CA ILE A 126 3.88 17.66 4.45
C ILE A 126 5.19 17.93 5.17
N ALA A 127 5.32 19.09 5.83
CA ALA A 127 6.53 19.44 6.58
C ALA A 127 6.81 18.45 7.74
N THR A 128 5.80 18.11 8.53
CA THR A 128 5.97 17.13 9.62
C THR A 128 6.25 15.72 9.09
N SER A 129 5.62 15.33 7.97
CA SER A 129 5.88 14.04 7.32
C SER A 129 7.31 13.95 6.77
N ALA A 130 7.88 15.05 6.27
CA ALA A 130 9.27 15.08 5.81
C ALA A 130 10.24 14.81 6.95
N VAL A 131 10.03 15.42 8.12
CA VAL A 131 10.84 15.17 9.32
C VAL A 131 10.71 13.70 9.77
N LEU A 132 9.49 13.18 9.84
CA LEU A 132 9.25 11.79 10.22
C LEU A 132 9.93 10.82 9.24
N THR A 133 9.82 11.09 7.93
CA THR A 133 10.48 10.28 6.89
C THR A 133 11.99 10.30 7.05
N ALA A 134 12.58 11.46 7.35
CA ALA A 134 14.01 11.55 7.60
C ALA A 134 14.44 10.73 8.83
N VAL A 135 13.69 10.81 9.93
CA VAL A 135 13.96 10.03 11.15
C VAL A 135 13.88 8.52 10.86
N ILE A 136 12.83 8.07 10.16
CA ILE A 136 12.68 6.66 9.76
C ILE A 136 13.81 6.24 8.82
N GLY A 137 14.16 7.08 7.84
CA GLY A 137 15.25 6.81 6.90
C GLY A 137 16.60 6.62 7.59
N LEU A 138 16.92 7.51 8.52
CA LEU A 138 18.14 7.40 9.33
C LEU A 138 18.13 6.14 10.21
N SER A 139 16.99 5.79 10.80
CA SER A 139 16.85 4.59 11.62
C SER A 139 17.00 3.29 10.82
N LEU A 140 16.65 3.31 9.53
CA LEU A 140 16.74 2.17 8.62
C LEU A 140 18.03 2.13 7.81
N GLN A 141 18.90 3.13 7.94
CA GLN A 141 20.10 3.29 7.11
C GLN A 141 20.98 2.05 7.10
N ASP A 142 21.30 1.52 8.28
CA ASP A 142 22.16 0.33 8.40
C ASP A 142 21.51 -0.92 7.82
N THR A 143 20.20 -1.08 8.03
CA THR A 143 19.44 -2.20 7.47
C THR A 143 19.44 -2.16 5.95
N LEU A 144 19.19 -1.00 5.36
CA LEU A 144 19.22 -0.80 3.90
C LEU A 144 20.64 -1.01 3.35
N GLY A 145 21.66 -0.49 4.05
CA GLY A 145 23.06 -0.70 3.69
C GLY A 145 23.42 -2.19 3.62
N ASN A 146 23.06 -2.96 4.64
CA ASN A 146 23.32 -4.40 4.67
C ASN A 146 22.58 -5.17 3.57
N VAL A 147 21.32 -4.81 3.29
CA VAL A 147 20.54 -5.42 2.20
C VAL A 147 21.16 -5.11 0.84
N LEU A 148 21.52 -3.85 0.58
CA LEU A 148 22.16 -3.44 -0.67
C LEU A 148 23.53 -4.11 -0.87
N SER A 149 24.32 -4.21 0.20
CA SER A 149 25.61 -4.92 0.16
C SER A 149 25.43 -6.41 -0.15
N GLY A 150 24.42 -7.06 0.45
CA GLY A 150 24.09 -8.45 0.15
C GLY A 150 23.63 -8.67 -1.30
N LEU A 151 22.85 -7.74 -1.84
CA LEU A 151 22.46 -7.77 -3.26
C LEU A 151 23.63 -7.52 -4.19
N ALA A 152 24.53 -6.58 -3.85
CA ALA A 152 25.74 -6.32 -4.61
C ALA A 152 26.64 -7.57 -4.68
N LEU A 153 26.87 -8.25 -3.56
CA LEU A 153 27.62 -9.49 -3.52
C LEU A 153 27.02 -10.59 -4.40
N GLN A 154 25.69 -10.71 -4.44
CA GLN A 154 25.02 -11.68 -5.29
C GLN A 154 25.07 -11.33 -6.79
N THR A 155 25.16 -10.05 -7.12
CA THR A 155 25.16 -9.58 -8.52
C THR A 155 26.56 -9.57 -9.11
N ASP A 156 27.56 -9.25 -8.28
CA ASP A 156 28.96 -9.07 -8.71
C ASP A 156 29.73 -10.38 -8.84
N ASP A 157 29.18 -11.48 -8.33
CA ASP A 157 29.79 -12.83 -8.36
C ASP A 157 31.24 -12.86 -7.83
N SER A 158 31.62 -11.82 -7.08
CA SER A 158 32.98 -11.61 -6.56
C SER A 158 33.35 -12.62 -5.46
N VAL A 159 32.32 -13.22 -4.83
CA VAL A 159 32.46 -14.18 -3.74
C VAL A 159 31.46 -15.32 -3.97
N ARG A 160 31.93 -16.57 -3.93
CA ARG A 160 31.14 -17.78 -4.23
C ARG A 160 31.05 -18.71 -3.02
N VAL A 161 30.01 -19.54 -3.00
CA VAL A 161 29.94 -20.65 -2.06
C VAL A 161 31.13 -21.57 -2.27
N GLY A 162 31.85 -21.82 -1.20
CA GLY A 162 33.08 -22.60 -1.21
C GLY A 162 34.37 -21.79 -1.10
N ASP A 163 34.30 -20.48 -1.28
CA ASP A 163 35.49 -19.61 -1.12
C ASP A 163 35.86 -19.45 0.35
N TRP A 164 37.16 -19.28 0.59
CA TRP A 164 37.68 -18.98 1.91
C TRP A 164 37.77 -17.46 2.09
N ILE A 165 37.10 -16.93 3.09
CA ILE A 165 37.13 -15.49 3.38
C ILE A 165 37.67 -15.20 4.78
N LYS A 166 38.24 -13.99 4.92
CA LYS A 166 38.61 -13.43 6.21
C LYS A 166 37.96 -12.05 6.34
N MET A 167 37.15 -11.85 7.37
CA MET A 167 36.45 -10.62 7.66
C MET A 167 36.66 -10.22 9.12
N GLY A 168 37.58 -9.28 9.35
CA GLY A 168 38.03 -8.95 10.71
C GLY A 168 38.72 -10.15 11.38
N ASP A 169 38.18 -10.56 12.53
CA ASP A 169 38.67 -11.70 13.31
C ASP A 169 38.03 -13.05 12.93
N VAL A 170 37.03 -13.02 12.02
CA VAL A 170 36.35 -14.22 11.57
C VAL A 170 36.93 -14.66 10.22
N SER A 171 37.36 -15.93 10.15
CA SER A 171 37.80 -16.53 8.90
C SER A 171 37.17 -17.90 8.74
N GLY A 172 36.79 -18.26 7.53
CA GLY A 172 36.16 -19.53 7.26
C GLY A 172 35.73 -19.67 5.81
N ARG A 173 35.12 -20.81 5.51
CA ARG A 173 34.61 -21.15 4.18
C ARG A 173 33.16 -20.76 4.07
N ILE A 174 32.78 -20.10 2.97
CA ILE A 174 31.42 -19.74 2.70
C ILE A 174 30.56 -20.97 2.40
N VAL A 175 29.52 -21.17 3.17
CA VAL A 175 28.56 -22.28 3.02
C VAL A 175 27.30 -21.82 2.30
N GLU A 176 26.86 -20.58 2.56
CA GLU A 176 25.65 -20.03 1.94
C GLU A 176 25.72 -18.51 1.83
N ILE A 177 25.24 -17.97 0.70
CA ILE A 177 25.09 -16.52 0.46
C ILE A 177 23.61 -16.22 0.25
N ARG A 178 23.04 -15.43 1.16
CA ARG A 178 21.67 -14.91 1.08
C ARG A 178 21.70 -13.37 1.03
N TRP A 179 20.65 -12.77 0.52
CA TRP A 179 20.53 -11.30 0.42
C TRP A 179 20.66 -10.54 1.75
N ARG A 180 20.51 -11.20 2.88
CA ARG A 180 20.59 -10.57 4.22
C ARG A 180 21.68 -11.18 5.12
N TYR A 181 22.31 -12.28 4.76
CA TYR A 181 23.43 -12.87 5.50
C TYR A 181 24.28 -13.79 4.62
N THR A 182 25.54 -13.94 5.02
CA THR A 182 26.44 -14.96 4.47
C THR A 182 26.82 -15.89 5.61
N ALA A 183 26.59 -17.19 5.45
CA ALA A 183 27.00 -18.20 6.42
C ALA A 183 28.43 -18.67 6.12
N VAL A 184 29.25 -18.71 7.17
CA VAL A 184 30.69 -19.11 7.11
C VAL A 184 30.90 -20.21 8.15
N GLU A 185 31.63 -21.25 7.75
CA GLU A 185 32.03 -22.40 8.59
C GLU A 185 33.53 -22.42 8.79
#